data_ce57ce97f2ce9ea3446d05b01e2a77b5
#
_entry.id   ce57ce97f2ce9ea3446d05b01e2a77b5
#
_cell.length_a   1.000
_cell.length_b   1.000
_cell.length_c   1.000
_cell.angle_alpha   90.00
_cell.angle_beta   90.00
_cell.angle_gamma   90.00
#
_symmetry.space_group_name_H-M   'P 1'
#
loop_
_entity.id
_entity.type
_entity.pdbx_description
1 polymer ?
#
loop_
_entity_poly.entity_id
_entity_poly.type
_entity_poly.pdbx_seq_one_letter_code
_entity_poly.pdbx_strand_id
1 'polypeptide(L)'
;MSTEQHLDALTKVVLNNVENQHDWTHIQVHTQPDLPRPLIYGLPPKRLYVHPDEQIAMIKAEKDRDAPIPQTPEFEWVLPLHLAEKWSLSQFAAVFDALDAVPPGRLPEDGEEDDAEVNPDADWKAWRGSKRRKRILLATVQNDSTVTYYYIHDGLTKPRQN
;
A
#
# COMPACT_ATOMS: atom_id res chain seq x y z
N MET A 1 4.67 5.05 -30.04
CA MET A 1 3.90 5.40 -28.83
C MET A 1 4.72 6.34 -27.97
N SER A 2 4.17 7.47 -27.59
CA SER A 2 4.87 8.39 -26.70
C SER A 2 4.99 7.79 -25.28
N THR A 3 5.97 8.31 -24.52
CA THR A 3 6.15 7.87 -23.12
C THR A 3 4.87 8.08 -22.31
N GLU A 4 4.20 9.22 -22.51
CA GLU A 4 2.95 9.54 -21.83
C GLU A 4 1.84 8.54 -22.16
N GLN A 5 1.69 8.17 -23.42
CA GLN A 5 0.71 7.15 -23.82
C GLN A 5 1.02 5.78 -23.23
N HIS A 6 2.30 5.44 -23.12
CA HIS A 6 2.72 4.20 -22.51
C HIS A 6 2.36 4.17 -21.02
N LEU A 7 2.61 5.26 -20.30
CA LEU A 7 2.25 5.37 -18.87
C LEU A 7 0.73 5.31 -18.66
N ASP A 8 -0.03 5.98 -19.53
CA ASP A 8 -1.50 5.91 -19.47
C ASP A 8 -2.01 4.49 -19.69
N ALA A 9 -1.43 3.77 -20.64
CA ALA A 9 -1.81 2.40 -20.92
C ALA A 9 -1.52 1.49 -19.72
N LEU A 10 -0.34 1.62 -19.10
CA LEU A 10 0.01 0.86 -17.90
C LEU A 10 -0.95 1.17 -16.75
N THR A 11 -1.24 2.44 -16.52
CA THR A 11 -2.16 2.87 -15.46
C THR A 11 -3.54 2.26 -15.66
N LYS A 12 -4.06 2.28 -16.87
CA LYS A 12 -5.37 1.70 -17.18
C LYS A 12 -5.43 0.20 -16.96
N VAL A 13 -4.39 -0.53 -17.35
CA VAL A 13 -4.32 -1.97 -17.12
C VAL A 13 -4.38 -2.29 -15.64
N VAL A 14 -3.60 -1.58 -14.83
CA VAL A 14 -3.56 -1.81 -13.38
C VAL A 14 -4.86 -1.38 -12.72
N LEU A 15 -5.42 -0.21 -13.11
CA LEU A 15 -6.73 0.23 -12.60
C LEU A 15 -7.80 -0.82 -12.82
N ASN A 16 -7.89 -1.35 -14.04
CA ASN A 16 -8.86 -2.38 -14.37
C ASN A 16 -8.63 -3.65 -13.56
N ASN A 17 -7.38 -4.02 -13.34
CA ASN A 17 -7.03 -5.22 -12.60
C ASN A 17 -7.40 -5.11 -11.12
N VAL A 18 -7.05 -4.01 -10.45
CA VAL A 18 -7.38 -3.84 -9.02
C VAL A 18 -8.88 -3.69 -8.80
N GLU A 19 -9.59 -3.05 -9.73
CA GLU A 19 -11.03 -2.85 -9.62
C GLU A 19 -11.82 -4.14 -9.86
N ASN A 20 -11.54 -4.83 -10.97
CA ASN A 20 -12.37 -5.93 -11.44
C ASN A 20 -11.87 -7.32 -11.03
N GLN A 21 -10.57 -7.49 -10.81
CA GLN A 21 -10.00 -8.78 -10.41
C GLN A 21 -9.78 -8.88 -8.89
N HIS A 22 -9.58 -7.76 -8.23
CA HIS A 22 -9.25 -7.73 -6.79
C HIS A 22 -10.27 -6.97 -5.95
N ASP A 23 -11.32 -6.44 -6.57
CA ASP A 23 -12.46 -5.81 -5.89
C ASP A 23 -12.09 -4.61 -5.00
N TRP A 24 -11.05 -3.86 -5.41
CA TRP A 24 -10.69 -2.63 -4.70
C TRP A 24 -11.75 -1.56 -4.92
N THR A 25 -11.92 -0.71 -3.92
CA THR A 25 -12.85 0.43 -3.94
C THR A 25 -12.10 1.74 -3.69
N HIS A 26 -12.79 2.87 -3.89
CA HIS A 26 -12.22 4.21 -3.64
C HIS A 26 -10.89 4.43 -4.37
N ILE A 27 -10.82 3.94 -5.62
CA ILE A 27 -9.59 3.96 -6.42
C ILE A 27 -9.43 5.34 -7.04
N GLN A 28 -8.22 5.91 -6.93
CA GLN A 28 -7.86 7.20 -7.51
C GLN A 28 -6.47 7.12 -8.15
N VAL A 29 -6.27 7.93 -9.18
CA VAL A 29 -4.95 8.15 -9.76
C VAL A 29 -4.34 9.38 -9.10
N HIS A 30 -3.14 9.23 -8.57
CA HIS A 30 -2.44 10.31 -7.88
C HIS A 30 -1.25 10.80 -8.69
N THR A 31 -1.21 12.10 -8.93
CA THR A 31 -0.11 12.75 -9.63
C THR A 31 0.41 13.90 -8.79
N GLN A 32 1.72 14.09 -8.82
CA GLN A 32 2.34 15.28 -8.25
C GLN A 32 3.66 15.56 -8.99
N PRO A 33 4.16 16.83 -8.99
CA PRO A 33 5.34 17.19 -9.78
C PRO A 33 6.58 16.36 -9.48
N ASP A 34 6.74 15.92 -8.24
CA ASP A 34 7.92 15.17 -7.79
C ASP A 34 7.89 13.68 -8.16
N LEU A 35 6.73 13.19 -8.62
CA LEU A 35 6.60 11.78 -8.99
C LEU A 35 7.03 11.55 -10.43
N PRO A 36 7.84 10.50 -10.70
CA PRO A 36 8.27 10.18 -12.06
C PRO A 36 7.12 9.69 -12.96
N ARG A 37 6.04 9.21 -12.36
CA ARG A 37 4.83 8.77 -13.07
C ARG A 37 3.63 8.76 -12.12
N PRO A 38 2.40 8.72 -12.66
CA PRO A 38 1.22 8.60 -11.82
C PRO A 38 1.23 7.30 -11.02
N LEU A 39 0.78 7.38 -9.76
CA LEU A 39 0.51 6.22 -8.93
C LEU A 39 -0.99 6.05 -8.77
N ILE A 40 -1.40 4.87 -8.35
CA ILE A 40 -2.77 4.57 -8.00
C ILE A 40 -2.84 4.40 -6.49
N TYR A 41 -3.94 4.81 -5.86
CA TYR A 41 -4.25 4.36 -4.52
C TYR A 41 -5.70 3.91 -4.45
N GLY A 42 -5.97 2.99 -3.56
CA GLY A 42 -7.31 2.48 -3.38
C GLY A 42 -7.41 1.66 -2.11
N LEU A 43 -8.63 1.20 -1.84
CA LEU A 43 -8.93 0.40 -0.66
C LEU A 43 -9.19 -1.04 -1.06
N PRO A 44 -8.30 -1.97 -0.70
CA PRO A 44 -8.54 -3.40 -0.90
C PRO A 44 -9.71 -3.87 -0.03
N PRO A 45 -10.41 -4.97 -0.42
CA PRO A 45 -11.51 -5.51 0.39
C PRO A 45 -11.05 -6.11 1.71
N LYS A 46 -9.76 -6.45 1.81
CA LYS A 46 -9.15 -6.99 3.02
C LYS A 46 -7.82 -6.30 3.27
N ARG A 47 -7.39 -6.28 4.53
CA ARG A 47 -6.05 -5.79 4.87
C ARG A 47 -5.01 -6.70 4.21
N LEU A 48 -4.14 -6.13 3.37
CA LEU A 48 -3.18 -6.90 2.57
C LEU A 48 -1.88 -7.20 3.31
N TYR A 49 -1.47 -6.31 4.21
CA TYR A 49 -0.15 -6.40 4.82
C TYR A 49 -0.21 -6.23 6.32
N VAL A 50 0.48 -7.11 7.02
CA VAL A 50 0.71 -7.03 8.46
C VAL A 50 2.20 -7.25 8.71
N HIS A 51 2.86 -6.27 9.32
CA HIS A 51 4.26 -6.43 9.68
C HIS A 51 4.42 -7.56 10.71
N PRO A 52 5.46 -8.41 10.62
CA PRO A 52 5.65 -9.50 11.58
C PRO A 52 5.65 -9.08 13.05
N ASP A 53 6.26 -7.94 13.35
CA ASP A 53 6.30 -7.42 14.72
C ASP A 53 4.93 -6.93 15.17
N GLU A 54 4.14 -6.35 14.27
CA GLU A 54 2.74 -6.01 14.53
C GLU A 54 1.91 -7.25 14.82
N GLN A 55 2.12 -8.31 14.05
CA GLN A 55 1.40 -9.56 14.25
C GLN A 55 1.68 -10.14 15.65
N ILE A 56 2.93 -10.10 16.09
CA ILE A 56 3.32 -10.54 17.43
C ILE A 56 2.62 -9.68 18.49
N ALA A 57 2.63 -8.36 18.31
CA ALA A 57 1.97 -7.43 19.22
C ALA A 57 0.46 -7.65 19.29
N MET A 58 -0.18 -7.94 18.15
CA MET A 58 -1.61 -8.24 18.09
C MET A 58 -1.95 -9.54 18.79
N ILE A 59 -1.17 -10.60 18.58
CA ILE A 59 -1.40 -11.90 19.22
C ILE A 59 -1.32 -11.74 20.75
N LYS A 60 -0.32 -11.01 21.22
CA LYS A 60 -0.14 -10.74 22.65
C LYS A 60 -1.31 -9.93 23.21
N ALA A 61 -1.76 -8.89 22.49
CA ALA A 61 -2.88 -8.08 22.92
C ALA A 61 -4.20 -8.85 22.92
N GLU A 62 -4.39 -9.76 21.96
CA GLU A 62 -5.58 -10.61 21.90
C GLU A 62 -5.68 -11.56 23.06
N LYS A 63 -4.55 -12.08 23.53
CA LYS A 63 -4.51 -12.92 24.75
C LYS A 63 -4.94 -12.15 25.99
N ASP A 64 -4.47 -10.90 26.11
CA ASP A 64 -4.72 -10.08 27.28
C ASP A 64 -6.17 -9.60 27.35
N ARG A 65 -6.80 -9.32 26.21
CA ARG A 65 -8.14 -8.77 26.15
C ARG A 65 -9.24 -9.82 25.84
N ASP A 66 -8.85 -11.04 25.57
CA ASP A 66 -9.75 -12.13 25.19
C ASP A 66 -10.72 -11.76 24.05
N ALA A 67 -10.23 -10.98 23.08
CA ALA A 67 -10.99 -10.53 21.92
C ALA A 67 -10.04 -10.27 20.75
N PRO A 68 -10.48 -10.52 19.49
CA PRO A 68 -9.64 -10.27 18.34
C PRO A 68 -9.39 -8.77 18.14
N ILE A 69 -8.19 -8.44 17.63
CA ILE A 69 -7.86 -7.09 17.22
C ILE A 69 -8.44 -6.85 15.84
N PRO A 70 -9.15 -5.73 15.61
CA PRO A 70 -9.70 -5.41 14.31
C PRO A 70 -8.61 -5.30 13.24
N GLN A 71 -8.86 -5.90 12.08
CA GLN A 71 -7.96 -5.81 10.91
C GLN A 71 -8.70 -5.14 9.76
N THR A 72 -9.00 -3.86 9.95
CA THR A 72 -9.69 -3.04 8.95
C THR A 72 -8.83 -2.90 7.70
N PRO A 73 -9.42 -2.95 6.50
CA PRO A 73 -8.68 -2.65 5.27
C PRO A 73 -8.04 -1.27 5.34
N GLU A 74 -6.85 -1.16 4.74
CA GLU A 74 -6.11 0.09 4.68
C GLU A 74 -5.89 0.49 3.22
N PHE A 75 -5.88 1.80 2.95
CA PHE A 75 -5.52 2.30 1.63
C PHE A 75 -4.07 1.93 1.30
N GLU A 76 -3.85 1.52 0.07
CA GLU A 76 -2.54 1.13 -0.41
C GLU A 76 -2.14 1.93 -1.65
N TRP A 77 -0.84 2.24 -1.75
CA TRP A 77 -0.23 2.80 -2.95
C TRP A 77 0.10 1.71 -3.94
N VAL A 78 -0.16 1.96 -5.22
CA VAL A 78 0.19 1.03 -6.31
C VAL A 78 1.01 1.77 -7.35
N LEU A 79 2.17 1.23 -7.69
CA LEU A 79 3.06 1.77 -8.71
C LEU A 79 3.04 0.85 -9.94
N PRO A 80 2.43 1.29 -11.06
CA PRO A 80 2.44 0.49 -12.28
C PRO A 80 3.80 0.52 -12.98
N LEU A 81 4.32 -0.65 -13.30
CA LEU A 81 5.54 -0.81 -14.08
C LEU A 81 5.35 -1.89 -15.14
N HIS A 82 5.96 -1.71 -16.31
CA HIS A 82 6.06 -2.80 -17.27
C HIS A 82 7.24 -3.71 -16.86
N LEU A 83 7.07 -5.01 -17.01
CA LEU A 83 8.08 -5.99 -16.61
C LEU A 83 9.44 -5.75 -17.26
N ALA A 84 9.46 -5.22 -18.49
CA ALA A 84 10.67 -4.93 -19.23
C ALA A 84 11.37 -3.63 -18.78
N GLU A 85 10.73 -2.78 -17.99
CA GLU A 85 11.34 -1.55 -17.48
C GLU A 85 12.40 -1.87 -16.43
N LYS A 86 13.51 -1.16 -16.51
CA LYS A 86 14.59 -1.27 -15.54
C LYS A 86 14.62 -0.03 -14.67
N TRP A 87 14.24 -0.19 -13.42
CA TRP A 87 14.24 0.91 -12.46
C TRP A 87 15.44 0.81 -11.52
N SER A 88 16.09 1.94 -11.28
CA SER A 88 17.16 2.05 -10.32
C SER A 88 16.61 2.27 -8.91
N LEU A 89 17.45 2.04 -7.91
CA LEU A 89 17.10 2.35 -6.52
C LEU A 89 16.80 3.83 -6.33
N SER A 90 17.48 4.72 -7.08
CA SER A 90 17.23 6.16 -7.05
C SER A 90 15.82 6.51 -7.51
N GLN A 91 15.29 5.82 -8.50
CA GLN A 91 13.93 6.04 -8.99
C GLN A 91 12.89 5.61 -7.95
N PHE A 92 13.09 4.47 -7.30
CA PHE A 92 12.22 4.04 -6.21
C PHE A 92 12.31 4.99 -5.01
N ALA A 93 13.51 5.43 -4.66
CA ALA A 93 13.70 6.39 -3.57
C ALA A 93 12.97 7.70 -3.85
N ALA A 94 12.99 8.18 -5.09
CA ALA A 94 12.27 9.40 -5.48
C ALA A 94 10.77 9.25 -5.25
N VAL A 95 10.20 8.09 -5.55
CA VAL A 95 8.77 7.81 -5.29
C VAL A 95 8.49 7.83 -3.79
N PHE A 96 9.28 7.13 -2.99
CA PHE A 96 9.08 7.10 -1.54
C PHE A 96 9.22 8.49 -0.90
N ASP A 97 10.19 9.27 -1.36
CA ASP A 97 10.41 10.62 -0.83
C ASP A 97 9.24 11.57 -1.15
N ALA A 98 8.58 11.36 -2.27
CA ALA A 98 7.45 12.19 -2.71
C ALA A 98 6.13 11.84 -2.03
N LEU A 99 5.99 10.64 -1.47
CA LEU A 99 4.74 10.14 -0.93
C LEU A 99 4.69 10.20 0.60
N ASP A 100 3.49 10.42 1.13
CA ASP A 100 3.21 10.17 2.53
C ASP A 100 3.03 8.66 2.78
N ALA A 101 3.21 8.24 4.02
CA ALA A 101 3.08 6.83 4.38
C ALA A 101 1.68 6.28 4.08
N VAL A 102 0.66 7.10 4.26
CA VAL A 102 -0.74 6.74 4.03
C VAL A 102 -1.26 7.52 2.83
N PRO A 103 -1.91 6.85 1.87
CA PRO A 103 -2.58 7.56 0.77
C PRO A 103 -3.62 8.56 1.28
N PRO A 104 -3.95 9.61 0.49
CA PRO A 104 -4.87 10.66 0.93
C PRO A 104 -6.34 10.25 0.99
N GLY A 105 -6.67 9.01 0.59
CA GLY A 105 -8.04 8.51 0.62
C GLY A 105 -8.60 8.41 2.03
N ARG A 106 -9.87 8.77 2.19
CA ARG A 106 -10.59 8.62 3.45
C ARG A 106 -11.97 8.06 3.18
N LEU A 107 -12.39 7.17 4.07
CA LEU A 107 -13.78 6.71 4.07
C LEU A 107 -14.62 7.72 4.85
N PRO A 108 -15.92 7.94 4.44
CA PRO A 108 -16.81 8.82 5.19
C PRO A 108 -17.03 8.41 6.65
N GLU A 109 -16.76 7.15 6.95
CA GLU A 109 -16.93 6.55 8.27
C GLU A 109 -15.62 6.48 9.06
N ASP A 110 -14.51 7.00 8.53
CA ASP A 110 -13.25 7.11 9.25
C ASP A 110 -13.30 8.18 10.35
N GLY A 111 -14.46 8.29 10.98
CA GLY A 111 -14.61 9.04 12.20
C GLY A 111 -13.94 8.29 13.34
N GLU A 112 -13.48 9.03 14.29
CA GLU A 112 -12.70 8.70 15.48
C GLU A 112 -13.21 7.52 16.34
N GLU A 113 -14.12 6.71 15.83
CA GLU A 113 -14.90 5.78 16.64
C GLU A 113 -14.13 4.56 17.15
N ASP A 114 -13.14 4.09 16.39
CA ASP A 114 -12.43 2.88 16.77
C ASP A 114 -11.33 3.11 17.80
N ASP A 115 -10.90 4.34 17.98
CA ASP A 115 -9.79 4.65 18.88
C ASP A 115 -10.22 4.90 20.32
N ALA A 116 -11.52 5.12 20.55
CA ALA A 116 -12.01 5.51 21.88
C ALA A 116 -12.00 4.36 22.90
N GLU A 117 -12.11 3.12 22.43
CA GLU A 117 -12.21 1.94 23.30
C GLU A 117 -10.90 1.17 23.45
N VAL A 118 -9.89 1.48 22.61
CA VAL A 118 -8.63 0.76 22.61
C VAL A 118 -7.55 1.66 23.15
N ASN A 119 -6.72 1.12 24.04
CA ASN A 119 -5.58 1.81 24.63
C ASN A 119 -4.73 2.46 23.52
N PRO A 120 -4.58 3.81 23.48
CA PRO A 120 -3.82 4.48 22.44
C PRO A 120 -2.32 4.13 22.48
N ASP A 121 -1.84 3.58 23.57
CA ASP A 121 -0.44 3.17 23.74
C ASP A 121 -0.21 1.70 23.39
N ALA A 122 -1.21 1.01 22.85
CA ALA A 122 -1.06 -0.39 22.47
C ALA A 122 0.02 -0.56 21.39
N ASP A 123 0.92 -1.52 21.57
CA ASP A 123 2.09 -1.74 20.72
C ASP A 123 1.73 -1.93 19.24
N TRP A 124 0.63 -2.64 18.96
CA TRP A 124 0.23 -2.92 17.58
C TRP A 124 -0.21 -1.67 16.82
N LYS A 125 -0.64 -0.60 17.52
CA LYS A 125 -1.05 0.65 16.89
C LYS A 125 0.10 1.43 16.25
N ALA A 126 1.33 1.18 16.69
CA ALA A 126 2.51 1.84 16.12
C ALA A 126 2.72 1.51 14.62
N TRP A 127 2.04 0.48 14.11
CA TRP A 127 2.17 0.02 12.73
C TRP A 127 1.01 0.48 11.84
N ARG A 128 0.08 1.25 12.39
CA ARG A 128 -1.16 1.63 11.70
C ARG A 128 -1.29 3.14 11.54
N GLY A 129 -2.13 3.52 10.57
CA GLY A 129 -2.43 4.92 10.28
C GLY A 129 -1.19 5.70 9.89
N SER A 130 -1.06 6.93 10.36
CA SER A 130 0.06 7.80 10.04
C SER A 130 1.41 7.29 10.56
N LYS A 131 1.40 6.35 11.49
CA LYS A 131 2.60 5.75 12.07
C LYS A 131 3.14 4.57 11.26
N ARG A 132 2.40 4.09 10.28
CA ARG A 132 2.85 2.97 9.46
C ARG A 132 4.04 3.37 8.60
N ARG A 133 4.90 2.40 8.31
CA ARG A 133 6.04 2.62 7.42
C ARG A 133 5.56 2.77 5.98
N LYS A 134 6.30 3.57 5.20
CA LYS A 134 6.03 3.71 3.77
C LYS A 134 6.20 2.37 3.07
N ARG A 135 5.19 1.99 2.30
CA ARG A 135 5.21 0.80 1.47
C ARG A 135 4.43 1.07 0.20
N ILE A 136 4.83 0.43 -0.87
CA ILE A 136 4.18 0.55 -2.17
C ILE A 136 3.96 -0.87 -2.70
N LEU A 137 2.81 -1.08 -3.29
CA LEU A 137 2.52 -2.31 -4.01
C LEU A 137 2.95 -2.11 -5.46
N LEU A 138 4.03 -2.78 -5.86
CA LEU A 138 4.54 -2.71 -7.22
C LEU A 138 3.70 -3.61 -8.11
N ALA A 139 3.04 -3.03 -9.11
CA ALA A 139 2.23 -3.76 -10.07
C ALA A 139 3.01 -3.93 -11.37
N THR A 140 3.55 -5.12 -11.62
CA THR A 140 4.30 -5.40 -12.84
C THR A 140 3.38 -5.95 -13.91
N VAL A 141 3.35 -5.28 -15.06
CA VAL A 141 2.49 -5.63 -16.19
C VAL A 141 3.33 -6.32 -17.26
N GLN A 142 2.86 -7.48 -17.70
CA GLN A 142 3.47 -8.22 -18.80
C GLN A 142 2.84 -7.84 -20.14
N ASN A 143 3.44 -8.31 -21.25
CA ASN A 143 2.94 -8.00 -22.60
C ASN A 143 1.52 -8.51 -22.85
N ASP A 144 1.12 -9.55 -22.17
CA ASP A 144 -0.24 -10.13 -22.27
C ASP A 144 -1.22 -9.49 -21.28
N SER A 145 -0.85 -8.38 -20.66
CA SER A 145 -1.62 -7.65 -19.65
C SER A 145 -1.82 -8.39 -18.32
N THR A 146 -1.07 -9.44 -18.07
CA THR A 146 -1.02 -10.07 -16.75
C THR A 146 -0.33 -9.13 -15.76
N VAL A 147 -0.92 -8.96 -14.58
CA VAL A 147 -0.39 -8.08 -13.53
C VAL A 147 0.02 -8.91 -12.32
N THR A 148 1.27 -8.73 -11.88
CA THR A 148 1.80 -9.37 -10.68
C THR A 148 2.16 -8.30 -9.67
N TYR A 149 1.88 -8.55 -8.38
CA TYR A 149 2.06 -7.56 -7.32
C TYR A 149 3.14 -7.98 -6.34
N TYR A 150 4.00 -7.00 -5.98
CA TYR A 150 5.06 -7.18 -4.99
C TYR A 150 5.09 -5.99 -4.05
N TYR A 151 5.23 -6.24 -2.75
CA TYR A 151 5.47 -5.14 -1.82
C TYR A 151 6.92 -4.70 -1.85
N ILE A 152 7.11 -3.39 -1.89
CA ILE A 152 8.41 -2.76 -1.65
C ILE A 152 8.26 -1.79 -0.48
N HIS A 153 9.27 -1.76 0.37
CA HIS A 153 9.29 -0.96 1.59
C HIS A 153 10.38 0.10 1.52
N ASP A 154 10.13 1.25 2.14
CA ASP A 154 11.13 2.29 2.26
C ASP A 154 12.22 1.85 3.26
N GLY A 155 13.47 1.96 2.85
CA GLY A 155 14.63 1.61 3.66
C GLY A 155 15.18 0.22 3.40
N LEU A 156 16.31 -0.06 4.05
CA LEU A 156 16.99 -1.35 3.97
C LEU A 156 16.47 -2.26 5.08
N THR A 157 15.89 -3.36 4.68
CA THR A 157 15.55 -4.42 5.64
C THR A 157 16.66 -5.47 5.62
N LYS A 158 17.16 -5.84 6.79
CA LYS A 158 18.04 -6.99 6.88
C LYS A 158 17.27 -8.24 6.44
N PRO A 159 17.82 -9.04 5.51
CA PRO A 159 17.21 -10.34 5.23
C PRO A 159 17.15 -11.15 6.51
N ARG A 160 16.03 -11.84 6.73
CA ARG A 160 15.97 -12.78 7.84
C ARG A 160 17.05 -13.86 7.65
N GLN A 161 17.95 -13.93 8.60
CA GLN A 161 18.84 -15.08 8.69
C GLN A 161 18.10 -16.19 9.44
N ASN A 162 17.82 -17.23 8.71
CA ASN A 162 17.34 -18.45 9.35
C ASN A 162 18.51 -19.21 9.99
#